data_28294614a2aa2a506713fa5b7a9971f2
#
_entry.id   28294614a2aa2a506713fa5b7a9971f2
#
_cell.length_a   1.000
_cell.length_b   1.000
_cell.length_c   1.000
_cell.angle_alpha   90.00
_cell.angle_beta   90.00
_cell.angle_gamma   90.00
#
_symmetry.space_group_name_H-M   'P 1'
#
loop_
_entity.id
_entity.type
_entity.pdbx_description
1 polymer ?
#
loop_
_entity_poly.entity_id
_entity_poly.type
_entity_poly.pdbx_seq_one_letter_code
_entity_poly.pdbx_strand_id
1 'polypeptide(L)'
;MSIFTHMIRFKLGEMMEKKQFAEGRRVTINEIAIATGLNRMTLSKILNLKGYGTGTDTIDRLCEYFGCEVQDLMEHLPEDPV
;
A
#
# COMPACT_ATOMS: atom_id res chain seq x y z
N MET A 1 12.42 -6.44 26.25
CA MET A 1 11.62 -5.26 25.94
C MET A 1 11.39 -5.16 24.45
N SER A 2 10.18 -4.90 24.06
CA SER A 2 9.88 -4.76 22.65
C SER A 2 10.43 -3.43 22.16
N ILE A 3 11.18 -3.46 21.07
CA ILE A 3 11.65 -2.24 20.44
C ILE A 3 10.69 -1.77 19.38
N PHE A 4 9.69 -2.59 19.07
CA PHE A 4 8.68 -2.21 18.11
C PHE A 4 7.41 -1.96 18.81
N THR A 5 6.79 -0.96 18.36
CA THR A 5 5.47 -0.67 18.76
C THR A 5 4.56 -0.93 17.59
N HIS A 6 3.35 -0.54 17.71
CA HIS A 6 2.40 -0.63 16.64
C HIS A 6 2.84 0.23 15.45
N MET A 7 2.43 -0.16 14.28
CA MET A 7 2.65 0.59 13.05
C MET A 7 1.57 0.22 12.04
N ILE A 8 1.46 1.03 11.02
CA ILE A 8 0.59 0.71 9.90
C ILE A 8 1.42 -0.03 8.85
N ARG A 9 0.91 -1.16 8.40
CA ARG A 9 1.53 -1.92 7.32
C ARG A 9 0.70 -1.74 6.05
N PHE A 10 1.35 -1.35 4.98
CA PHE A 10 0.68 -1.26 3.69
C PHE A 10 0.73 -2.60 2.98
N LYS A 11 -0.37 -2.93 2.30
CA LYS A 11 -0.49 -4.17 1.54
C LYS A 11 -0.50 -3.89 0.04
N LEU A 12 0.25 -2.89 -0.38
CA LEU A 12 0.28 -2.48 -1.78
C LEU A 12 0.75 -3.60 -2.70
N GLY A 13 1.81 -4.32 -2.30
CA GLY A 13 2.29 -5.44 -3.09
C GLY A 13 1.25 -6.52 -3.27
N GLU A 14 0.51 -6.82 -2.21
CA GLU A 14 -0.55 -7.82 -2.26
C GLU A 14 -1.69 -7.38 -3.18
N MET A 15 -2.04 -6.10 -3.15
CA MET A 15 -3.07 -5.56 -4.03
C MET A 15 -2.62 -5.60 -5.49
N MET A 16 -1.34 -5.31 -5.72
CA MET A 16 -0.78 -5.41 -7.07
C MET A 16 -0.83 -6.84 -7.59
N GLU A 17 -0.49 -7.80 -6.74
CA GLU A 17 -0.55 -9.21 -7.13
C GLU A 17 -1.96 -9.65 -7.45
N LYS A 18 -2.93 -9.24 -6.65
CA LYS A 18 -4.34 -9.56 -6.91
C LYS A 18 -4.80 -9.00 -8.24
N LYS A 19 -4.41 -7.77 -8.54
CA LYS A 19 -4.80 -7.14 -9.80
C LYS A 19 -4.13 -7.83 -10.98
N GLN A 20 -2.87 -8.20 -10.84
CA GLN A 20 -2.14 -8.94 -11.88
C GLN A 20 -2.83 -10.26 -12.17
N PHE A 21 -3.22 -10.98 -11.12
CA PHE A 21 -3.91 -12.25 -11.29
C PHE A 21 -5.26 -12.07 -11.98
N ALA A 22 -6.04 -11.08 -11.53
CA ALA A 22 -7.36 -10.83 -12.06
C ALA A 22 -7.34 -10.42 -13.53
N GLU A 23 -6.35 -9.63 -13.94
CA GLU A 23 -6.27 -9.08 -15.29
C GLU A 23 -5.36 -9.88 -16.21
N GLY A 24 -4.64 -10.85 -15.68
CA GLY A 24 -3.73 -11.67 -16.48
C GLY A 24 -2.58 -10.90 -17.09
N ARG A 25 -2.15 -9.84 -16.43
CA ARG A 25 -1.03 -9.02 -16.92
C ARG A 25 -0.26 -8.41 -15.75
N ARG A 26 0.95 -7.99 -16.03
CA ARG A 26 1.79 -7.35 -15.01
C ARG A 26 1.27 -5.94 -14.68
N VAL A 27 1.24 -5.63 -13.39
CA VAL A 27 0.88 -4.30 -12.91
C VAL A 27 2.13 -3.68 -12.28
N THR A 28 2.53 -2.51 -12.76
CA THR A 28 3.77 -1.87 -12.30
C THR A 28 3.48 -0.61 -11.50
N ILE A 29 4.46 -0.22 -10.69
CA ILE A 29 4.40 1.04 -9.94
C ILE A 29 4.22 2.23 -10.89
N ASN A 30 4.90 2.20 -12.03
CA ASN A 30 4.80 3.27 -13.00
C ASN A 30 3.38 3.43 -13.54
N GLU A 31 2.73 2.30 -13.80
CA GLU A 31 1.35 2.29 -14.27
C GLU A 31 0.43 2.89 -13.21
N ILE A 32 0.62 2.51 -11.96
CA ILE A 32 -0.19 3.03 -10.86
C ILE A 32 0.02 4.54 -10.72
N ALA A 33 1.27 4.99 -10.82
CA ALA A 33 1.58 6.42 -10.73
C ALA A 33 0.85 7.22 -11.79
N ILE A 34 0.85 6.72 -13.02
CA ILE A 34 0.18 7.39 -14.14
C ILE A 34 -1.34 7.43 -13.90
N ALA A 35 -1.91 6.31 -13.49
CA ALA A 35 -3.35 6.20 -13.32
C ALA A 35 -3.88 7.02 -12.15
N THR A 36 -3.10 7.14 -11.08
CA THR A 36 -3.53 7.81 -9.85
C THR A 36 -3.06 9.26 -9.75
N GLY A 37 -2.06 9.62 -10.54
CA GLY A 37 -1.42 10.92 -10.42
C GLY A 37 -0.47 11.01 -9.24
N LEU A 38 -0.17 9.89 -8.59
CA LEU A 38 0.73 9.87 -7.45
C LEU A 38 2.18 9.79 -7.90
N ASN A 39 3.06 10.29 -7.04
CA ASN A 39 4.49 10.26 -7.30
C ASN A 39 5.00 8.82 -7.20
N ARG A 40 5.80 8.42 -8.20
CA ARG A 40 6.38 7.07 -8.24
C ARG A 40 7.21 6.77 -7.00
N MET A 41 7.95 7.76 -6.51
CA MET A 41 8.79 7.57 -5.34
C MET A 41 7.95 7.31 -4.09
N THR A 42 6.81 8.00 -3.96
CA THR A 42 5.89 7.77 -2.86
C THR A 42 5.38 6.34 -2.89
N LEU A 43 4.98 5.86 -4.06
CA LEU A 43 4.51 4.49 -4.21
C LEU A 43 5.59 3.47 -3.89
N SER A 44 6.81 3.73 -4.33
CA SER A 44 7.93 2.86 -4.04
C SER A 44 8.21 2.78 -2.54
N LYS A 45 8.10 3.90 -1.84
CA LYS A 45 8.28 3.93 -0.39
C LYS A 45 7.17 3.19 0.34
N ILE A 46 5.94 3.35 -0.11
CA ILE A 46 4.81 2.60 0.45
C ILE A 46 5.04 1.10 0.28
N LEU A 47 5.54 0.70 -0.87
CA LEU A 47 5.78 -0.71 -1.16
C LEU A 47 6.92 -1.30 -0.36
N ASN A 48 8.00 -0.53 -0.16
CA ASN A 48 9.25 -1.08 0.36
C ASN A 48 9.63 -0.66 1.78
N LEU A 49 9.06 0.40 2.32
CA LEU A 49 9.44 0.89 3.64
C LEU A 49 8.34 0.62 4.66
N LYS A 50 8.68 -0.13 5.70
CA LYS A 50 7.73 -0.39 6.78
C LYS A 50 7.42 0.89 7.53
N GLY A 51 6.15 1.08 7.84
CA GLY A 51 5.73 2.22 8.64
C GLY A 51 5.85 3.56 7.97
N TYR A 52 6.00 3.58 6.64
CA TYR A 52 6.08 4.83 5.91
C TYR A 52 4.79 5.63 6.06
N GLY A 53 4.92 6.90 6.44
CA GLY A 53 3.75 7.76 6.61
C GLY A 53 3.39 8.46 5.32
N THR A 54 2.10 8.54 5.03
CA THR A 54 1.62 9.23 3.86
C THR A 54 0.26 9.87 4.17
N GLY A 55 -0.19 10.75 3.31
CA GLY A 55 -1.45 11.44 3.52
C GLY A 55 -2.65 10.58 3.13
N THR A 56 -3.80 10.94 3.68
CA THR A 56 -5.05 10.22 3.36
C THR A 56 -5.46 10.39 1.91
N ASP A 57 -5.01 11.46 1.26
CA ASP A 57 -5.27 11.65 -0.17
C ASP A 57 -4.64 10.53 -0.99
N THR A 58 -3.43 10.11 -0.63
CA THR A 58 -2.76 9.01 -1.29
C THR A 58 -3.55 7.72 -1.09
N ILE A 59 -4.02 7.49 0.13
CA ILE A 59 -4.80 6.29 0.45
C ILE A 59 -6.10 6.28 -0.36
N ASP A 60 -6.76 7.43 -0.43
CA ASP A 60 -8.00 7.56 -1.18
C ASP A 60 -7.82 7.19 -2.65
N ARG A 61 -6.77 7.71 -3.28
CA ARG A 61 -6.49 7.45 -4.68
C ARG A 61 -6.15 6.00 -4.95
N LEU A 62 -5.41 5.37 -4.03
CA LEU A 62 -5.08 3.96 -4.17
C LEU A 62 -6.31 3.07 -4.01
N CYS A 63 -7.18 3.39 -3.06
CA CYS A 63 -8.41 2.64 -2.87
C CYS A 63 -9.29 2.74 -4.10
N GLU A 64 -9.37 3.93 -4.69
CA GLU A 64 -10.14 4.12 -5.91
C GLU A 64 -9.55 3.34 -7.08
N TYR A 65 -8.22 3.39 -7.23
CA TYR A 65 -7.55 2.69 -8.31
C TYR A 65 -7.78 1.17 -8.23
N PHE A 66 -7.64 0.60 -7.04
CA PHE A 66 -7.81 -0.84 -6.86
C PHE A 66 -9.27 -1.26 -6.66
N GLY A 67 -10.17 -0.31 -6.45
CA GLY A 67 -11.56 -0.60 -6.16
C GLY A 67 -11.72 -1.37 -4.85
N CYS A 68 -10.98 -0.97 -3.83
CA CYS A 68 -10.93 -1.70 -2.57
C CYS A 68 -11.25 -0.80 -1.39
N GLU A 69 -11.42 -1.41 -0.23
CA GLU A 69 -11.62 -0.72 1.02
C GLU A 69 -10.27 -0.40 1.67
N VAL A 70 -10.25 0.52 2.63
CA VAL A 70 -9.03 0.91 3.32
C VAL A 70 -8.36 -0.30 3.97
N GLN A 71 -9.14 -1.18 4.59
CA GLN A 71 -8.61 -2.35 5.27
C GLN A 71 -7.98 -3.37 4.31
N ASP A 72 -8.28 -3.28 3.03
CA ASP A 72 -7.63 -4.13 2.04
C ASP A 72 -6.26 -3.61 1.66
N LEU A 73 -6.05 -2.31 1.83
CA LEU A 73 -4.81 -1.64 1.43
C LEU A 73 -3.80 -1.54 2.57
N MET A 74 -4.28 -1.40 3.79
CA MET A 74 -3.42 -1.19 4.94
C MET A 74 -4.01 -1.83 6.17
N GLU A 75 -3.15 -2.14 7.14
CA GLU A 75 -3.60 -2.72 8.39
C GLU A 75 -2.77 -2.21 9.55
N HIS A 76 -3.36 -2.21 10.72
CA HIS A 76 -2.68 -1.81 11.93
C HIS A 76 -2.03 -3.05 12.56
N LEU A 77 -0.73 -2.95 12.81
CA LEU A 77 0.00 -4.00 13.50
C LEU A 77 0.13 -3.57 14.96
N PRO A 78 -0.44 -4.33 15.90
CA PRO A 78 -0.35 -3.95 17.30
C PRO A 78 1.07 -4.16 17.82
N GLU A 79 1.33 -3.62 19.01
CA GLU A 79 2.58 -3.82 19.67
C GLU A 79 2.79 -5.31 19.91
N ASP A 80 4.01 -5.76 19.63
CA ASP A 80 4.32 -7.17 19.78
C ASP A 80 4.26 -7.56 21.25
N PRO A 81 3.43 -8.54 21.62
CA PRO A 81 3.40 -9.02 22.99
C PRO A 81 4.67 -9.81 23.28
N VAL A 82 5.34 -9.45 24.29
CA VAL A 82 6.61 -10.08 24.64
C VAL A 82 6.43 -11.19 25.65
#